data_83a2653d1ada34f92b19e46093e8382f
#
_entry.id   83a2653d1ada34f92b19e46093e8382f
#
_cell.length_a   1.000
_cell.length_b   1.000
_cell.length_c   1.000
_cell.angle_alpha   90.00
_cell.angle_beta   90.00
_cell.angle_gamma   90.00
#
_symmetry.space_group_name_H-M   'P 1'
#
loop_
_entity.id
_entity.type
_entity.pdbx_description
1 polymer ?
#
loop_
_entity_poly.entity_id
_entity_poly.type
_entity_poly.pdbx_seq_one_letter_code
_entity_poly.pdbx_strand_id
1 'polypeptide(L)'
;MPSTPPTLIVLGAGVAGLASAVYLQRSGRQVLVIDPLPPAGGTSYGNAGLISSDTAVPIALPGMLGKVPRWLADREGPLIVRPAYFPTALPWLMRWIAASRLQRVLQISDAMRALHKDSLVCWRELLGAEHYADLIRPVGQVRLWEGEGAESRIEMMVAERHGIRVQRLDADALRQIYPDISPNVSHGLLVPGNAYTVNPQRLVRTLGMLLVEAGGEIIAERAMKIIPQGAAGYRVITNISNRSAPKVVVATGAWTRELLDPLGIRVPLETERGYHAMMPAPNMTLPIPISVKNRGFGLTSMEDGLRAAGTVEIGGLRAPLDERRAMVLVAHAKRIFPKLETGEPSYWMGHRPSTPDSLPVLGEAPGRPGLFLSFGHGHFGMTGSPPSARLVSQLVNGAPPSIDPRPYACNRF
;
A
#
# COMPACT_ATOMS: atom_id res chain seq x y z
N MET A 1 12.58 6.03 -34.95
CA MET A 1 12.01 4.79 -35.54
C MET A 1 10.65 4.57 -34.92
N PRO A 2 9.60 4.11 -35.64
CA PRO A 2 8.36 3.75 -35.01
C PRO A 2 8.64 2.62 -34.01
N SER A 3 8.28 2.84 -32.72
CA SER A 3 8.40 1.84 -31.68
C SER A 3 7.58 0.60 -32.06
N THR A 4 8.12 -0.58 -31.80
CA THR A 4 7.38 -1.85 -31.98
C THR A 4 6.05 -1.73 -31.21
N PRO A 5 4.92 -2.13 -31.80
CA PRO A 5 3.64 -2.03 -31.10
C PRO A 5 3.68 -2.78 -29.76
N PRO A 6 3.10 -2.21 -28.68
CA PRO A 6 3.14 -2.84 -27.38
C PRO A 6 2.38 -4.17 -27.41
N THR A 7 2.95 -5.20 -26.84
CA THR A 7 2.26 -6.48 -26.63
C THR A 7 1.43 -6.48 -25.35
N LEU A 8 1.65 -5.46 -24.50
CA LEU A 8 0.96 -5.30 -23.23
C LEU A 8 0.94 -3.83 -22.79
N ILE A 9 -0.23 -3.37 -22.32
CA ILE A 9 -0.40 -2.05 -21.71
C ILE A 9 -0.61 -2.22 -20.21
N VAL A 10 0.13 -1.44 -19.39
CA VAL A 10 -0.10 -1.30 -17.95
C VAL A 10 -0.69 0.08 -17.69
N LEU A 11 -1.84 0.14 -17.03
CA LEU A 11 -2.48 1.39 -16.64
C LEU A 11 -2.13 1.70 -15.20
N GLY A 12 -1.38 2.79 -14.99
CA GLY A 12 -0.89 3.26 -13.69
C GLY A 12 0.62 3.12 -13.51
N ALA A 13 1.30 4.22 -13.16
CA ALA A 13 2.74 4.30 -12.85
C ALA A 13 3.00 4.42 -11.32
N GLY A 14 2.08 3.91 -10.50
CA GLY A 14 2.30 3.66 -9.08
C GLY A 14 3.14 2.39 -8.85
N VAL A 15 3.40 2.08 -7.57
CA VAL A 15 4.23 0.92 -7.19
C VAL A 15 3.71 -0.40 -7.77
N ALA A 16 2.39 -0.64 -7.77
CA ALA A 16 1.81 -1.88 -8.30
C ALA A 16 1.97 -1.99 -9.82
N GLY A 17 1.73 -0.88 -10.54
CA GLY A 17 1.85 -0.84 -12.00
C GLY A 17 3.29 -1.00 -12.46
N LEU A 18 4.23 -0.22 -11.91
CA LEU A 18 5.63 -0.28 -12.32
C LEU A 18 6.31 -1.59 -11.90
N ALA A 19 6.02 -2.14 -10.72
CA ALA A 19 6.50 -3.47 -10.36
C ALA A 19 6.01 -4.54 -11.36
N SER A 20 4.70 -4.48 -11.74
CA SER A 20 4.15 -5.39 -12.77
C SER A 20 4.81 -5.18 -14.13
N ALA A 21 5.02 -3.91 -14.54
CA ALA A 21 5.64 -3.57 -15.81
C ALA A 21 7.08 -4.10 -15.92
N VAL A 22 7.88 -3.97 -14.85
CA VAL A 22 9.27 -4.46 -14.83
C VAL A 22 9.32 -5.98 -14.94
N TYR A 23 8.50 -6.73 -14.17
CA TYR A 23 8.45 -8.19 -14.29
C TYR A 23 8.00 -8.63 -15.69
N LEU A 24 6.98 -7.98 -16.25
CA LEU A 24 6.47 -8.28 -17.60
C LEU A 24 7.47 -7.96 -18.70
N GLN A 25 8.14 -6.81 -18.62
CA GLN A 25 9.19 -6.43 -19.58
C GLN A 25 10.35 -7.44 -19.56
N ARG A 26 10.81 -7.83 -18.36
CA ARG A 26 11.86 -8.83 -18.18
C ARG A 26 11.45 -10.23 -18.63
N SER A 27 10.16 -10.53 -18.71
CA SER A 27 9.64 -11.78 -19.27
C SER A 27 9.53 -11.77 -20.80
N GLY A 28 10.04 -10.74 -21.48
CA GLY A 28 10.06 -10.62 -22.95
C GLY A 28 8.82 -9.95 -23.55
N ARG A 29 7.97 -9.29 -22.75
CA ARG A 29 6.86 -8.50 -23.25
C ARG A 29 7.33 -7.09 -23.61
N GLN A 30 6.78 -6.54 -24.71
CA GLN A 30 6.94 -5.11 -24.99
C GLN A 30 5.88 -4.33 -24.21
N VAL A 31 6.30 -3.64 -23.14
CA VAL A 31 5.39 -3.00 -22.18
C VAL A 31 5.28 -1.50 -22.42
N LEU A 32 4.05 -0.99 -22.51
CA LEU A 32 3.70 0.43 -22.46
C LEU A 32 2.98 0.72 -21.14
N VAL A 33 3.51 1.63 -20.33
CA VAL A 33 2.84 2.15 -19.12
C VAL A 33 2.14 3.48 -19.46
N ILE A 34 0.90 3.63 -19.02
CA ILE A 34 0.09 4.85 -19.20
C ILE A 34 -0.33 5.39 -17.84
N ASP A 35 0.09 6.61 -17.50
CA ASP A 35 -0.32 7.34 -16.29
C ASP A 35 -0.28 8.85 -16.56
N PRO A 36 -1.26 9.66 -16.11
CA PRO A 36 -1.22 11.11 -16.27
C PRO A 36 -0.13 11.79 -15.40
N LEU A 37 0.37 11.08 -14.39
CA LEU A 37 1.41 11.58 -13.48
C LEU A 37 2.75 10.86 -13.76
N PRO A 38 3.87 11.48 -13.44
CA PRO A 38 5.17 10.80 -13.49
C PRO A 38 5.21 9.60 -12.52
N PRO A 39 6.16 8.66 -12.69
CA PRO A 39 6.37 7.56 -11.76
C PRO A 39 6.33 7.99 -10.31
N ALA A 40 5.51 7.31 -9.50
CA ALA A 40 5.21 7.64 -8.10
C ALA A 40 4.49 8.97 -7.86
N GLY A 41 3.98 9.66 -8.86
CA GLY A 41 3.30 10.96 -8.68
C GLY A 41 1.97 10.91 -7.92
N GLY A 42 1.39 9.70 -7.73
CA GLY A 42 0.14 9.48 -7.00
C GLY A 42 0.37 9.00 -5.56
N THR A 43 -0.49 8.09 -5.11
CA THR A 43 -0.53 7.58 -3.72
C THR A 43 0.79 6.97 -3.24
N SER A 44 1.62 6.42 -4.15
CA SER A 44 2.91 5.83 -3.80
C SER A 44 3.91 6.84 -3.24
N TYR A 45 3.84 8.12 -3.63
CA TYR A 45 4.67 9.21 -3.13
C TYR A 45 4.65 9.34 -1.62
N GLY A 46 3.45 9.38 -1.07
CA GLY A 46 3.24 9.67 0.36
C GLY A 46 3.18 8.45 1.26
N ASN A 47 3.64 7.28 0.78
CA ASN A 47 3.66 6.07 1.60
C ASN A 47 4.55 6.25 2.84
N ALA A 48 4.20 5.56 3.94
CA ALA A 48 4.99 5.53 5.18
C ALA A 48 6.37 4.87 5.03
N GLY A 49 6.64 4.27 3.88
CA GLY A 49 7.90 3.58 3.59
C GLY A 49 8.02 2.17 4.19
N LEU A 50 7.07 1.73 5.00
CA LEU A 50 7.13 0.44 5.66
C LEU A 50 6.93 -0.72 4.67
N ILE A 51 7.81 -1.72 4.77
CA ILE A 51 7.74 -3.00 4.05
C ILE A 51 7.57 -4.08 5.11
N SER A 52 6.31 -4.42 5.38
CA SER A 52 5.91 -5.26 6.50
C SER A 52 5.74 -6.72 6.04
N SER A 53 6.82 -7.36 5.62
CA SER A 53 6.83 -8.74 5.10
C SER A 53 6.34 -9.77 6.12
N ASP A 54 6.55 -9.50 7.41
CA ASP A 54 6.02 -10.30 8.51
C ASP A 54 4.71 -9.72 9.07
N THR A 55 3.85 -9.18 8.19
CA THR A 55 2.50 -8.75 8.56
C THR A 55 1.46 -9.60 7.83
N ALA A 56 0.64 -10.29 8.61
CA ALA A 56 -0.46 -11.11 8.14
C ALA A 56 -1.81 -10.74 8.81
N VAL A 57 -1.89 -9.56 9.41
CA VAL A 57 -3.07 -9.10 10.14
C VAL A 57 -3.84 -8.11 9.27
N PRO A 58 -5.12 -8.40 8.92
CA PRO A 58 -5.95 -7.46 8.17
C PRO A 58 -6.31 -6.23 9.03
N ILE A 59 -6.80 -5.18 8.37
CA ILE A 59 -7.22 -3.97 9.08
C ILE A 59 -8.52 -4.20 9.85
N ALA A 60 -9.46 -4.97 9.29
CA ALA A 60 -10.71 -5.33 9.97
C ALA A 60 -10.48 -6.44 10.99
N LEU A 61 -10.63 -6.13 12.29
CA LEU A 61 -10.44 -7.08 13.38
C LEU A 61 -11.72 -7.21 14.24
N PRO A 62 -11.95 -8.38 14.89
CA PRO A 62 -13.03 -8.53 15.85
C PRO A 62 -12.96 -7.50 16.97
N GLY A 63 -14.12 -7.00 17.39
CA GLY A 63 -14.25 -6.00 18.46
C GLY A 63 -14.00 -4.54 18.03
N MET A 64 -13.59 -4.27 16.79
CA MET A 64 -13.37 -2.89 16.32
C MET A 64 -14.67 -2.06 16.28
N LEU A 65 -15.82 -2.69 16.03
CA LEU A 65 -17.11 -1.98 16.04
C LEU A 65 -17.38 -1.24 17.36
N GLY A 66 -17.03 -1.82 18.49
CA GLY A 66 -17.15 -1.17 19.80
C GLY A 66 -16.21 0.04 19.97
N LYS A 67 -15.15 0.14 19.17
CA LYS A 67 -14.20 1.27 19.21
C LYS A 67 -14.56 2.40 18.24
N VAL A 68 -15.35 2.10 17.20
CA VAL A 68 -15.71 3.08 16.14
C VAL A 68 -16.39 4.33 16.70
N PRO A 69 -17.38 4.27 17.61
CA PRO A 69 -18.01 5.47 18.16
C PRO A 69 -17.00 6.41 18.84
N ARG A 70 -16.05 5.82 19.62
CA ARG A 70 -14.99 6.61 20.28
C ARG A 70 -14.07 7.26 19.26
N TRP A 71 -13.68 6.53 18.18
CA TRP A 71 -12.80 7.07 17.14
C TRP A 71 -13.46 8.20 16.35
N LEU A 72 -14.77 8.08 16.07
CA LEU A 72 -15.52 9.12 15.35
C LEU A 72 -15.77 10.36 16.22
N ALA A 73 -15.84 10.22 17.54
CA ALA A 73 -15.95 11.33 18.47
C ALA A 73 -14.61 12.06 18.71
N ASP A 74 -13.51 11.40 18.46
CA ASP A 74 -12.17 11.96 18.65
C ASP A 74 -11.69 12.66 17.36
N ARG A 75 -11.60 14.00 17.41
CA ARG A 75 -11.13 14.81 16.28
C ARG A 75 -9.66 14.51 15.87
N GLU A 76 -8.86 14.03 16.79
CA GLU A 76 -7.48 13.57 16.57
C GLU A 76 -7.39 12.07 16.31
N GLY A 77 -8.54 11.38 16.33
CA GLY A 77 -8.64 9.94 16.21
C GLY A 77 -8.15 9.38 14.86
N PRO A 78 -7.81 8.08 14.85
CA PRO A 78 -7.22 7.44 13.67
C PRO A 78 -8.18 7.29 12.49
N LEU A 79 -9.50 7.40 12.71
CA LEU A 79 -10.53 7.19 11.70
C LEU A 79 -11.58 8.30 11.72
N ILE A 80 -11.86 8.86 10.54
CA ILE A 80 -13.01 9.76 10.32
C ILE A 80 -13.76 9.28 9.07
N VAL A 81 -15.12 9.36 9.15
CA VAL A 81 -15.99 9.22 7.99
C VAL A 81 -16.70 10.56 7.77
N ARG A 82 -16.56 11.14 6.59
CA ARG A 82 -17.27 12.39 6.26
C ARG A 82 -18.78 12.15 6.26
N PRO A 83 -19.58 12.92 7.03
CA PRO A 83 -21.02 12.66 7.15
C PRO A 83 -21.74 12.63 5.79
N ALA A 84 -21.44 13.56 4.90
CA ALA A 84 -22.03 13.63 3.56
C ALA A 84 -21.67 12.43 2.66
N TYR A 85 -20.57 11.73 2.95
CA TYR A 85 -20.12 10.57 2.19
C TYR A 85 -20.54 9.23 2.80
N PHE A 86 -21.05 9.23 4.04
CA PHE A 86 -21.42 8.02 4.78
C PHE A 86 -22.37 7.10 4.01
N PRO A 87 -23.47 7.61 3.38
CA PRO A 87 -24.37 6.74 2.62
C PRO A 87 -23.67 5.99 1.48
N THR A 88 -22.70 6.64 0.80
CA THR A 88 -21.92 6.04 -0.29
C THR A 88 -20.94 4.98 0.23
N ALA A 89 -20.34 5.22 1.40
CA ALA A 89 -19.39 4.30 2.02
C ALA A 89 -20.07 3.10 2.71
N LEU A 90 -21.36 3.21 3.06
CA LEU A 90 -22.05 2.20 3.86
C LEU A 90 -21.98 0.78 3.31
N PRO A 91 -22.18 0.50 2.01
CA PRO A 91 -22.07 -0.87 1.48
C PRO A 91 -20.66 -1.46 1.65
N TRP A 92 -19.62 -0.64 1.53
CA TRP A 92 -18.25 -1.05 1.77
C TRP A 92 -17.99 -1.31 3.26
N LEU A 93 -18.46 -0.41 4.13
CA LEU A 93 -18.33 -0.54 5.59
C LEU A 93 -19.00 -1.83 6.11
N MET A 94 -20.18 -2.17 5.59
CA MET A 94 -20.86 -3.42 5.96
C MET A 94 -20.03 -4.67 5.59
N ARG A 95 -19.38 -4.67 4.43
CA ARG A 95 -18.48 -5.74 4.01
C ARG A 95 -17.21 -5.78 4.86
N TRP A 96 -16.67 -4.62 5.20
CA TRP A 96 -15.51 -4.48 6.09
C TRP A 96 -15.81 -5.06 7.49
N ILE A 97 -17.02 -4.78 8.03
CA ILE A 97 -17.51 -5.36 9.28
C ILE A 97 -17.63 -6.90 9.14
N ALA A 98 -18.19 -7.38 8.04
CA ALA A 98 -18.34 -8.82 7.81
C ALA A 98 -16.96 -9.53 7.73
N ALA A 99 -15.95 -8.85 7.16
CA ALA A 99 -14.57 -9.35 7.10
C ALA A 99 -13.89 -9.43 8.49
N SER A 100 -14.38 -8.69 9.49
CA SER A 100 -13.81 -8.69 10.85
C SER A 100 -14.16 -9.91 11.71
N ARG A 101 -14.98 -10.86 11.22
CA ARG A 101 -15.27 -12.10 11.94
C ARG A 101 -14.00 -12.95 12.08
N LEU A 102 -13.76 -13.53 13.27
CA LEU A 102 -12.49 -14.23 13.57
C LEU A 102 -12.12 -15.28 12.50
N GLN A 103 -13.07 -16.14 12.11
CA GLN A 103 -12.82 -17.15 11.10
C GLN A 103 -12.38 -16.53 9.76
N ARG A 104 -13.03 -15.42 9.35
CA ARG A 104 -12.67 -14.70 8.12
C ARG A 104 -11.30 -14.02 8.25
N VAL A 105 -11.01 -13.43 9.40
CA VAL A 105 -9.69 -12.84 9.72
C VAL A 105 -8.58 -13.88 9.57
N LEU A 106 -8.77 -15.11 10.06
CA LEU A 106 -7.77 -16.17 9.92
C LEU A 106 -7.56 -16.58 8.45
N GLN A 107 -8.63 -16.74 7.67
CA GLN A 107 -8.53 -17.01 6.24
C GLN A 107 -7.81 -15.89 5.47
N ILE A 108 -8.15 -14.63 5.78
CA ILE A 108 -7.48 -13.46 5.18
C ILE A 108 -6.01 -13.45 5.60
N SER A 109 -5.69 -13.77 6.86
CA SER A 109 -4.31 -13.79 7.33
C SER A 109 -3.45 -14.83 6.62
N ASP A 110 -4.03 -16.01 6.29
CA ASP A 110 -3.35 -17.04 5.50
C ASP A 110 -2.96 -16.50 4.11
N ALA A 111 -3.89 -15.83 3.43
CA ALA A 111 -3.63 -15.21 2.15
C ALA A 111 -2.64 -14.03 2.25
N MET A 112 -2.78 -13.15 3.25
CA MET A 112 -1.81 -12.06 3.47
C MET A 112 -0.41 -12.61 3.70
N ARG A 113 -0.25 -13.66 4.52
CA ARG A 113 1.05 -14.28 4.77
C ARG A 113 1.65 -14.87 3.50
N ALA A 114 0.83 -15.62 2.73
CA ALA A 114 1.27 -16.19 1.46
C ALA A 114 1.82 -15.13 0.49
N LEU A 115 1.17 -13.97 0.43
CA LEU A 115 1.61 -12.86 -0.44
C LEU A 115 2.82 -12.11 0.14
N HIS A 116 2.77 -11.70 1.42
CA HIS A 116 3.72 -10.74 1.97
C HIS A 116 5.08 -11.32 2.34
N LYS A 117 5.16 -12.64 2.66
CA LYS A 117 6.42 -13.27 3.11
C LYS A 117 7.58 -13.10 2.14
N ASP A 118 7.29 -13.03 0.84
CA ASP A 118 8.30 -12.91 -0.22
C ASP A 118 8.58 -11.44 -0.62
N SER A 119 8.01 -10.47 0.09
CA SER A 119 8.08 -9.05 -0.27
C SER A 119 9.52 -8.56 -0.47
N LEU A 120 10.43 -8.84 0.48
CA LEU A 120 11.82 -8.39 0.40
C LEU A 120 12.62 -9.12 -0.70
N VAL A 121 12.30 -10.39 -0.94
CA VAL A 121 12.89 -11.14 -2.07
C VAL A 121 12.47 -10.52 -3.39
N CYS A 122 11.17 -10.27 -3.57
CA CYS A 122 10.64 -9.63 -4.78
C CYS A 122 11.20 -8.20 -4.98
N TRP A 123 11.39 -7.43 -3.91
CA TRP A 123 12.06 -6.13 -4.02
C TRP A 123 13.50 -6.26 -4.51
N ARG A 124 14.25 -7.25 -4.00
CA ARG A 124 15.63 -7.51 -4.45
C ARG A 124 15.67 -7.97 -5.92
N GLU A 125 14.74 -8.80 -6.34
CA GLU A 125 14.58 -9.21 -7.74
C GLU A 125 14.31 -8.01 -8.66
N LEU A 126 13.42 -7.11 -8.26
CA LEU A 126 13.05 -5.94 -9.06
C LEU A 126 14.18 -4.92 -9.17
N LEU A 127 14.81 -4.59 -8.04
CA LEU A 127 15.79 -3.50 -7.94
C LEU A 127 17.21 -3.93 -8.30
N GLY A 128 17.55 -5.23 -8.19
CA GLY A 128 18.94 -5.66 -8.16
C GLY A 128 19.61 -5.35 -6.83
N ALA A 129 20.84 -5.85 -6.65
CA ALA A 129 21.55 -5.76 -5.36
C ALA A 129 21.87 -4.31 -4.96
N GLU A 130 22.35 -3.51 -5.89
CA GLU A 130 22.80 -2.14 -5.67
C GLU A 130 21.64 -1.20 -5.24
N HIS A 131 20.60 -1.08 -6.06
CA HIS A 131 19.44 -0.26 -5.72
C HIS A 131 18.69 -0.78 -4.49
N TYR A 132 18.68 -2.09 -4.25
CA TYR A 132 18.09 -2.65 -3.05
C TYR A 132 18.85 -2.19 -1.79
N ALA A 133 20.17 -2.25 -1.79
CA ALA A 133 21.01 -1.81 -0.67
C ALA A 133 20.92 -0.29 -0.43
N ASP A 134 20.77 0.48 -1.51
CA ASP A 134 20.62 1.94 -1.45
C ASP A 134 19.24 2.35 -0.88
N LEU A 135 18.16 1.67 -1.27
CA LEU A 135 16.78 2.13 -1.02
C LEU A 135 16.07 1.43 0.13
N ILE A 136 16.49 0.23 0.56
CA ILE A 136 15.78 -0.58 1.54
C ILE A 136 16.67 -0.87 2.75
N ARG A 137 16.09 -0.71 3.95
CA ARG A 137 16.73 -0.99 5.24
C ARG A 137 15.99 -2.13 5.93
N PRO A 138 16.54 -3.36 5.96
CA PRO A 138 15.95 -4.52 6.61
C PRO A 138 16.28 -4.56 8.11
N VAL A 139 15.84 -3.55 8.85
CA VAL A 139 16.14 -3.35 10.28
C VAL A 139 15.00 -3.73 11.21
N GLY A 140 13.91 -4.24 10.67
CA GLY A 140 12.69 -4.51 11.44
C GLY A 140 11.75 -3.32 11.53
N GLN A 141 10.75 -3.46 12.41
CA GLN A 141 9.77 -2.44 12.76
C GLN A 141 9.36 -2.61 14.22
N VAL A 142 9.30 -1.53 14.98
CA VAL A 142 8.79 -1.55 16.35
C VAL A 142 7.35 -1.04 16.37
N ARG A 143 6.45 -1.81 17.00
CA ARG A 143 5.09 -1.39 17.31
C ARG A 143 5.08 -0.94 18.76
N LEU A 144 4.58 0.28 19.01
CA LEU A 144 4.61 0.93 20.34
C LEU A 144 3.22 1.09 20.92
N TRP A 145 3.14 1.05 22.24
CA TRP A 145 1.97 1.39 23.05
C TRP A 145 2.32 2.43 24.10
N GLU A 146 1.42 3.42 24.28
CA GLU A 146 1.45 4.39 25.37
C GLU A 146 0.52 3.91 26.51
N GLY A 147 0.92 4.12 27.74
CA GLY A 147 0.11 3.81 28.94
C GLY A 147 -0.23 2.33 29.05
N GLU A 148 -1.45 2.03 29.46
CA GLU A 148 -1.97 0.67 29.65
C GLU A 148 -2.42 -0.02 28.35
N GLY A 149 -2.01 0.50 27.20
CA GLY A 149 -2.31 -0.12 25.91
C GLY A 149 -1.82 -1.57 25.87
N ALA A 150 -2.66 -2.50 25.44
CA ALA A 150 -2.30 -3.92 25.38
C ALA A 150 -2.16 -4.41 23.93
N GLU A 151 -1.30 -5.41 23.77
CA GLU A 151 -1.16 -6.17 22.53
C GLU A 151 -2.49 -6.84 22.17
N SER A 152 -2.83 -6.86 20.90
CA SER A 152 -4.02 -7.57 20.43
C SER A 152 -3.79 -9.09 20.52
N ARG A 153 -4.65 -9.80 21.27
CA ARG A 153 -4.63 -11.27 21.30
C ARG A 153 -4.72 -11.89 19.91
N ILE A 154 -5.45 -11.23 19.00
CA ILE A 154 -5.61 -11.69 17.62
C ILE A 154 -4.30 -11.49 16.84
N GLU A 155 -3.61 -10.35 17.02
CA GLU A 155 -2.31 -10.12 16.39
C GLU A 155 -1.28 -11.18 16.84
N MET A 156 -1.26 -11.51 18.12
CA MET A 156 -0.37 -12.56 18.66
C MET A 156 -0.74 -13.95 18.16
N MET A 157 -2.04 -14.29 18.13
CA MET A 157 -2.53 -15.56 17.56
C MET A 157 -2.13 -15.71 16.09
N VAL A 158 -2.25 -14.64 15.30
CA VAL A 158 -1.85 -14.64 13.88
C VAL A 158 -0.33 -14.77 13.74
N ALA A 159 0.44 -14.11 14.60
CA ALA A 159 1.90 -14.24 14.60
C ALA A 159 2.34 -15.69 14.88
N GLU A 160 1.76 -16.30 15.91
CA GLU A 160 2.00 -17.71 16.28
C GLU A 160 1.60 -18.66 15.13
N ARG A 161 0.38 -18.49 14.58
CA ARG A 161 -0.13 -19.30 13.45
C ARG A 161 0.83 -19.35 12.27
N HIS A 162 1.51 -18.25 11.99
CA HIS A 162 2.39 -18.11 10.81
C HIS A 162 3.88 -18.18 11.13
N GLY A 163 4.26 -18.49 12.38
CA GLY A 163 5.65 -18.55 12.80
C GLY A 163 6.38 -17.19 12.67
N ILE A 164 5.65 -16.08 12.81
CA ILE A 164 6.21 -14.74 12.74
C ILE A 164 6.95 -14.45 14.05
N ARG A 165 8.23 -14.16 13.94
CA ARG A 165 9.05 -13.79 15.11
C ARG A 165 8.66 -12.38 15.57
N VAL A 166 8.37 -12.27 16.86
CA VAL A 166 8.12 -11.00 17.56
C VAL A 166 8.94 -10.99 18.83
N GLN A 167 9.63 -9.89 19.08
CA GLN A 167 10.39 -9.68 20.31
C GLN A 167 9.71 -8.59 21.14
N ARG A 168 9.37 -8.92 22.39
CA ARG A 168 8.85 -7.93 23.33
C ARG A 168 9.97 -7.03 23.82
N LEU A 169 9.69 -5.75 23.89
CA LEU A 169 10.58 -4.71 24.39
C LEU A 169 9.86 -4.01 25.56
N ASP A 170 10.46 -4.03 26.73
CA ASP A 170 10.03 -3.21 27.85
C ASP A 170 10.48 -1.74 27.66
N ALA A 171 10.11 -0.90 28.60
CA ALA A 171 10.43 0.52 28.55
C ALA A 171 11.94 0.80 28.54
N ASP A 172 12.75 -0.02 29.21
CA ASP A 172 14.20 0.17 29.28
C ASP A 172 14.88 -0.25 27.98
N ALA A 173 14.48 -1.38 27.38
CA ALA A 173 14.94 -1.80 26.07
C ALA A 173 14.56 -0.76 24.97
N LEU A 174 13.36 -0.16 25.09
CA LEU A 174 12.96 0.92 24.17
C LEU A 174 13.82 2.18 24.31
N ARG A 175 14.20 2.58 25.54
CA ARG A 175 15.08 3.72 25.79
C ARG A 175 16.51 3.48 25.31
N GLN A 176 16.98 2.22 25.30
CA GLN A 176 18.27 1.89 24.69
C GLN A 176 18.25 2.08 23.17
N ILE A 177 17.14 1.76 22.50
CA ILE A 177 16.98 1.94 21.04
C ILE A 177 16.66 3.42 20.71
N TYR A 178 15.84 4.06 21.52
CA TYR A 178 15.33 5.43 21.34
C TYR A 178 15.52 6.24 22.62
N PRO A 179 16.70 6.83 22.86
CA PRO A 179 17.04 7.49 24.14
C PRO A 179 16.06 8.60 24.55
N ASP A 180 15.49 9.35 23.59
CA ASP A 180 14.58 10.47 23.82
C ASP A 180 13.09 10.08 23.75
N ILE A 181 12.77 8.77 23.79
CA ILE A 181 11.37 8.33 23.76
C ILE A 181 10.64 8.76 25.04
N SER A 182 9.39 9.17 24.89
CA SER A 182 8.52 9.60 25.97
C SER A 182 8.44 8.54 27.10
N PRO A 183 8.49 8.94 28.38
CA PRO A 183 8.28 8.02 29.50
C PRO A 183 6.88 7.41 29.50
N ASN A 184 5.92 7.99 28.79
CA ASN A 184 4.57 7.44 28.63
C ASN A 184 4.50 6.21 27.73
N VAL A 185 5.56 5.91 26.96
CA VAL A 185 5.65 4.70 26.16
C VAL A 185 6.02 3.54 27.09
N SER A 186 5.10 2.61 27.24
CA SER A 186 5.19 1.56 28.24
C SER A 186 5.93 0.31 27.74
N HIS A 187 5.70 -0.09 26.49
CA HIS A 187 6.30 -1.28 25.89
C HIS A 187 6.20 -1.27 24.36
N GLY A 188 6.85 -2.21 23.72
CA GLY A 188 6.82 -2.41 22.28
C GLY A 188 6.97 -3.85 21.84
N LEU A 189 6.71 -4.08 20.55
CA LEU A 189 6.99 -5.33 19.84
C LEU A 189 7.88 -5.02 18.64
N LEU A 190 9.09 -5.57 18.64
CA LEU A 190 9.95 -5.59 17.45
C LEU A 190 9.55 -6.78 16.56
N VAL A 191 9.34 -6.51 15.28
CA VAL A 191 9.13 -7.48 14.21
C VAL A 191 10.36 -7.46 13.30
N PRO A 192 11.36 -8.35 13.51
CA PRO A 192 12.66 -8.27 12.86
C PRO A 192 12.62 -8.49 11.34
N GLY A 193 11.65 -9.27 10.84
CA GLY A 193 11.52 -9.59 9.42
C GLY A 193 10.98 -8.45 8.56
N ASN A 194 10.61 -7.31 9.15
CA ASN A 194 10.15 -6.13 8.43
C ASN A 194 11.32 -5.24 7.99
N ALA A 195 11.02 -4.33 7.08
CA ALA A 195 11.96 -3.36 6.55
C ALA A 195 11.28 -2.01 6.30
N TYR A 196 12.04 -1.03 5.84
CA TYR A 196 11.49 0.19 5.28
C TYR A 196 12.31 0.69 4.09
N THR A 197 11.70 1.52 3.25
CA THR A 197 12.42 2.28 2.23
C THR A 197 12.72 3.68 2.72
N VAL A 198 13.91 4.14 2.45
CA VAL A 198 14.36 5.49 2.79
C VAL A 198 13.68 6.59 1.97
N ASN A 199 13.10 6.23 0.81
CA ASN A 199 12.36 7.16 -0.04
C ASN A 199 11.39 6.40 -0.97
N PRO A 200 10.08 6.35 -0.65
CA PRO A 200 9.09 5.67 -1.49
C PRO A 200 9.00 6.21 -2.92
N GLN A 201 9.18 7.52 -3.11
CA GLN A 201 9.14 8.13 -4.44
C GLN A 201 10.33 7.69 -5.29
N ARG A 202 11.54 7.78 -4.73
CA ARG A 202 12.77 7.38 -5.41
C ARG A 202 12.73 5.89 -5.74
N LEU A 203 12.28 5.05 -4.81
CA LEU A 203 12.12 3.61 -5.03
C LEU A 203 11.22 3.30 -6.24
N VAL A 204 10.07 3.95 -6.36
CA VAL A 204 9.15 3.71 -7.49
C VAL A 204 9.65 4.37 -8.80
N ARG A 205 10.34 5.51 -8.71
CA ARG A 205 11.02 6.11 -9.87
C ARG A 205 12.13 5.21 -10.41
N THR A 206 12.89 4.54 -9.54
CA THR A 206 13.89 3.55 -9.92
C THR A 206 13.25 2.39 -10.72
N LEU A 207 12.06 1.92 -10.34
CA LEU A 207 11.35 0.93 -11.17
C LEU A 207 11.02 1.47 -12.57
N GLY A 208 10.60 2.74 -12.66
CA GLY A 208 10.34 3.39 -13.94
C GLY A 208 11.60 3.50 -14.82
N MET A 209 12.73 3.86 -14.23
CA MET A 209 14.04 3.91 -14.90
C MET A 209 14.43 2.52 -15.42
N LEU A 210 14.40 1.50 -14.55
CA LEU A 210 14.71 0.11 -14.91
C LEU A 210 13.80 -0.46 -16.01
N LEU A 211 12.52 -0.05 -16.03
CA LEU A 211 11.60 -0.41 -17.13
C LEU A 211 12.07 0.18 -18.46
N VAL A 212 12.41 1.46 -18.48
CA VAL A 212 12.84 2.16 -19.69
C VAL A 212 14.20 1.62 -20.19
N GLU A 213 15.14 1.38 -19.29
CA GLU A 213 16.43 0.74 -19.61
C GLU A 213 16.26 -0.66 -20.21
N ALA A 214 15.22 -1.39 -19.78
CA ALA A 214 14.87 -2.69 -20.37
C ALA A 214 14.06 -2.57 -21.68
N GLY A 215 13.89 -1.36 -22.24
CA GLY A 215 13.17 -1.11 -23.50
C GLY A 215 11.66 -0.93 -23.37
N GLY A 216 11.12 -0.81 -22.17
CA GLY A 216 9.72 -0.44 -21.95
C GLY A 216 9.48 1.06 -22.14
N GLU A 217 8.23 1.47 -22.26
CA GLU A 217 7.83 2.86 -22.49
C GLU A 217 6.86 3.34 -21.40
N ILE A 218 6.99 4.62 -21.02
CA ILE A 218 6.06 5.30 -20.10
C ILE A 218 5.56 6.56 -20.77
N ILE A 219 4.24 6.73 -20.90
CA ILE A 219 3.63 7.92 -21.46
C ILE A 219 2.74 8.65 -20.46
N ALA A 220 2.80 9.99 -20.50
CA ALA A 220 2.04 10.89 -19.64
C ALA A 220 0.64 11.15 -20.19
N GLU A 221 -0.23 10.13 -20.15
CA GLU A 221 -1.60 10.21 -20.64
C GLU A 221 -2.57 9.64 -19.59
N ARG A 222 -3.81 10.12 -19.58
CA ARG A 222 -4.87 9.58 -18.71
C ARG A 222 -5.69 8.55 -19.48
N ALA A 223 -5.72 7.30 -19.02
CA ALA A 223 -6.66 6.30 -19.52
C ALA A 223 -8.09 6.69 -19.13
N MET A 224 -8.95 6.84 -20.13
CA MET A 224 -10.35 7.23 -19.97
C MET A 224 -11.31 6.07 -20.14
N LYS A 225 -10.97 5.10 -21.01
CA LYS A 225 -11.85 3.98 -21.33
C LYS A 225 -11.04 2.79 -21.84
N ILE A 226 -11.50 1.59 -21.52
CA ILE A 226 -10.99 0.31 -22.05
C ILE A 226 -12.10 -0.28 -22.91
N ILE A 227 -11.80 -0.59 -24.16
CA ILE A 227 -12.76 -1.17 -25.12
C ILE A 227 -12.26 -2.54 -25.55
N PRO A 228 -13.01 -3.64 -25.27
CA PRO A 228 -12.68 -4.95 -25.81
C PRO A 228 -12.75 -4.97 -27.33
N GLN A 229 -11.79 -5.65 -27.98
CA GLN A 229 -11.70 -5.80 -29.43
C GLN A 229 -11.75 -7.27 -29.86
N GLY A 230 -12.42 -8.12 -29.08
CA GLY A 230 -12.47 -9.55 -29.32
C GLY A 230 -11.08 -10.18 -29.29
N ALA A 231 -10.76 -11.00 -30.29
CA ALA A 231 -9.47 -11.69 -30.39
C ALA A 231 -8.27 -10.74 -30.51
N ALA A 232 -8.47 -9.47 -30.90
CA ALA A 232 -7.41 -8.46 -31.00
C ALA A 232 -7.02 -7.84 -29.65
N GLY A 233 -7.69 -8.23 -28.56
CA GLY A 233 -7.41 -7.75 -27.20
C GLY A 233 -8.20 -6.51 -26.85
N TYR A 234 -7.51 -5.39 -26.53
CA TYR A 234 -8.13 -4.19 -25.98
C TYR A 234 -7.60 -2.91 -26.63
N ARG A 235 -8.49 -1.95 -26.78
CA ARG A 235 -8.14 -0.55 -27.09
C ARG A 235 -8.33 0.29 -25.83
N VAL A 236 -7.27 0.97 -25.43
CA VAL A 236 -7.28 1.97 -24.36
C VAL A 236 -7.43 3.34 -25.00
N ILE A 237 -8.52 4.03 -24.68
CA ILE A 237 -8.73 5.43 -25.06
C ILE A 237 -8.16 6.28 -23.95
N THR A 238 -7.26 7.18 -24.30
CA THR A 238 -6.69 8.16 -23.38
C THR A 238 -7.28 9.55 -23.68
N ASN A 239 -6.88 10.54 -22.90
CA ASN A 239 -7.24 11.95 -23.16
C ASN A 239 -6.51 12.55 -24.37
N ILE A 240 -5.50 11.87 -24.93
CA ILE A 240 -4.67 12.37 -26.03
C ILE A 240 -4.72 11.42 -27.24
N SER A 241 -4.70 10.10 -26.99
CA SER A 241 -4.50 9.10 -28.04
C SER A 241 -5.33 7.83 -27.85
N ASN A 242 -5.22 6.90 -28.79
CA ASN A 242 -5.74 5.54 -28.70
C ASN A 242 -4.58 4.56 -28.80
N ARG A 243 -4.53 3.60 -27.87
CA ARG A 243 -3.51 2.55 -27.84
C ARG A 243 -4.18 1.19 -27.83
N SER A 244 -3.65 0.24 -28.57
CA SER A 244 -4.18 -1.13 -28.60
C SER A 244 -3.10 -2.13 -28.21
N ALA A 245 -3.49 -3.15 -27.47
CA ALA A 245 -2.62 -4.27 -27.13
C ALA A 245 -3.45 -5.54 -26.89
N PRO A 246 -2.87 -6.74 -27.13
CA PRO A 246 -3.52 -8.01 -26.82
C PRO A 246 -3.89 -8.16 -25.35
N LYS A 247 -3.10 -7.58 -24.44
CA LYS A 247 -3.29 -7.68 -22.99
C LYS A 247 -3.19 -6.31 -22.31
N VAL A 248 -3.97 -6.14 -21.24
CA VAL A 248 -3.97 -4.93 -20.40
C VAL A 248 -3.90 -5.33 -18.93
N VAL A 249 -3.04 -4.66 -18.15
CA VAL A 249 -3.02 -4.74 -16.69
C VAL A 249 -3.56 -3.43 -16.13
N VAL A 250 -4.61 -3.50 -15.31
CA VAL A 250 -5.20 -2.35 -14.64
C VAL A 250 -4.61 -2.23 -13.23
N ALA A 251 -3.81 -1.19 -13.00
CA ALA A 251 -3.10 -0.89 -11.75
C ALA A 251 -3.30 0.56 -11.30
N THR A 252 -4.48 1.14 -11.60
CA THR A 252 -4.81 2.57 -11.40
C THR A 252 -5.24 2.93 -9.97
N GLY A 253 -4.93 2.06 -9.00
CA GLY A 253 -5.16 2.34 -7.58
C GLY A 253 -6.63 2.66 -7.26
N ALA A 254 -6.88 3.76 -6.60
CA ALA A 254 -8.23 4.15 -6.17
C ALA A 254 -9.16 4.56 -7.34
N TRP A 255 -8.62 4.87 -8.50
CA TRP A 255 -9.38 5.25 -9.71
C TRP A 255 -9.80 4.05 -10.56
N THR A 256 -9.47 2.84 -10.16
CA THR A 256 -9.73 1.61 -10.95
C THR A 256 -11.20 1.42 -11.30
N ARG A 257 -12.13 1.78 -10.43
CA ARG A 257 -13.57 1.65 -10.70
C ARG A 257 -14.03 2.46 -11.91
N GLU A 258 -13.45 3.65 -12.15
CA GLU A 258 -13.79 4.48 -13.31
C GLU A 258 -13.57 3.75 -14.64
N LEU A 259 -12.59 2.82 -14.69
CA LEU A 259 -12.28 2.02 -15.87
C LEU A 259 -13.00 0.68 -15.91
N LEU A 260 -13.29 0.07 -14.75
CA LEU A 260 -13.88 -1.28 -14.67
C LEU A 260 -15.40 -1.29 -14.66
N ASP A 261 -16.06 -0.31 -14.00
CA ASP A 261 -17.52 -0.24 -13.92
C ASP A 261 -18.20 -0.23 -15.32
N PRO A 262 -17.66 0.50 -16.34
CA PRO A 262 -18.21 0.44 -17.70
C PRO A 262 -18.07 -0.91 -18.40
N LEU A 263 -17.16 -1.78 -17.93
CA LEU A 263 -16.98 -3.16 -18.43
C LEU A 263 -17.88 -4.17 -17.72
N GLY A 264 -18.69 -3.72 -16.74
CA GLY A 264 -19.52 -4.56 -15.90
C GLY A 264 -18.75 -5.27 -14.77
N ILE A 265 -17.48 -4.91 -14.52
CA ILE A 265 -16.65 -5.50 -13.46
C ILE A 265 -16.79 -4.64 -12.21
N ARG A 266 -17.49 -5.16 -11.22
CA ARG A 266 -17.76 -4.45 -9.96
C ARG A 266 -16.89 -5.01 -8.84
N VAL A 267 -16.10 -4.14 -8.22
CA VAL A 267 -15.27 -4.47 -7.05
C VAL A 267 -15.59 -3.50 -5.91
N PRO A 268 -15.76 -3.99 -4.68
CA PRO A 268 -15.97 -3.11 -3.53
C PRO A 268 -14.64 -2.44 -3.15
N LEU A 269 -14.26 -1.43 -3.92
CA LEU A 269 -13.07 -0.62 -3.72
C LEU A 269 -13.47 0.73 -3.14
N GLU A 270 -12.88 1.12 -2.02
CA GLU A 270 -13.04 2.43 -1.41
C GLU A 270 -11.70 3.14 -1.32
N THR A 271 -11.73 4.47 -1.25
CA THR A 271 -10.53 5.24 -0.98
C THR A 271 -10.44 5.60 0.50
N GLU A 272 -9.45 5.02 1.18
CA GLU A 272 -9.05 5.50 2.50
C GLU A 272 -8.00 6.60 2.33
N ARG A 273 -8.43 7.84 2.54
CA ARG A 273 -7.54 9.02 2.47
C ARG A 273 -6.58 8.98 3.64
N GLY A 274 -5.30 8.87 3.34
CA GLY A 274 -4.23 8.83 4.32
C GLY A 274 -3.37 10.08 4.25
N TYR A 275 -2.90 10.53 5.39
CA TYR A 275 -2.14 11.76 5.52
C TYR A 275 -0.72 11.48 5.94
N HIS A 276 0.22 12.35 5.55
CA HIS A 276 1.51 12.42 6.17
C HIS A 276 1.97 13.86 6.40
N ALA A 277 2.81 14.02 7.41
CA ALA A 277 3.65 15.19 7.62
C ALA A 277 5.11 14.78 7.39
N MET A 278 5.82 15.53 6.55
CA MET A 278 7.26 15.40 6.39
C MET A 278 7.92 16.52 7.20
N MET A 279 8.72 16.16 8.16
CA MET A 279 9.43 17.03 9.09
C MET A 279 10.91 17.08 8.67
N PRO A 280 11.36 18.13 7.97
CA PRO A 280 12.73 18.24 7.49
C PRO A 280 13.70 18.56 8.62
N ALA A 281 14.98 18.27 8.41
CA ALA A 281 16.08 18.54 9.33
C ALA A 281 15.76 18.19 10.81
N PRO A 282 15.30 16.95 11.09
CA PRO A 282 15.05 16.55 12.46
C PRO A 282 16.36 16.46 13.24
N ASN A 283 16.32 16.84 14.53
CA ASN A 283 17.47 16.71 15.44
C ASN A 283 17.74 15.26 15.88
N MET A 284 16.99 14.28 15.32
CA MET A 284 17.11 12.88 15.64
C MET A 284 16.89 12.00 14.41
N THR A 285 17.39 10.76 14.46
CA THR A 285 17.14 9.72 13.47
C THR A 285 16.64 8.45 14.18
N LEU A 286 15.59 7.85 13.67
CA LEU A 286 15.10 6.57 14.17
C LEU A 286 15.92 5.43 13.55
N PRO A 287 16.61 4.61 14.35
CA PRO A 287 17.35 3.45 13.84
C PRO A 287 16.41 2.36 13.29
N ILE A 288 15.22 2.25 13.85
CA ILE A 288 14.16 1.34 13.43
C ILE A 288 12.86 2.14 13.33
N PRO A 289 12.08 2.00 12.24
CA PRO A 289 10.80 2.71 12.11
C PRO A 289 9.79 2.22 13.16
N ILE A 290 8.91 3.11 13.60
CA ILE A 290 7.91 2.80 14.63
C ILE A 290 6.49 2.93 14.10
N SER A 291 5.58 2.17 14.72
CA SER A 291 4.12 2.34 14.57
C SER A 291 3.48 2.45 15.94
N VAL A 292 2.79 3.55 16.21
CA VAL A 292 2.10 3.80 17.49
C VAL A 292 0.68 3.29 17.39
N LYS A 293 0.41 2.15 18.03
CA LYS A 293 -0.80 1.35 17.81
C LYS A 293 -2.07 2.02 18.32
N ASN A 294 -1.99 2.67 19.46
CA ASN A 294 -3.15 3.34 20.06
C ASN A 294 -3.49 4.70 19.41
N ARG A 295 -2.62 5.22 18.51
CA ARG A 295 -2.88 6.46 17.73
C ARG A 295 -3.01 6.24 16.23
N GLY A 296 -2.68 5.06 15.72
CA GLY A 296 -2.85 4.72 14.31
C GLY A 296 -1.92 5.47 13.36
N PHE A 297 -0.68 5.76 13.75
CA PHE A 297 0.32 6.38 12.88
C PHE A 297 1.69 5.71 13.04
N GLY A 298 2.57 5.97 12.08
CA GLY A 298 3.95 5.53 12.09
C GLY A 298 4.92 6.68 11.87
N LEU A 299 6.16 6.50 12.35
CA LEU A 299 7.29 7.39 12.11
C LEU A 299 8.41 6.62 11.42
N THR A 300 8.96 7.20 10.37
CA THR A 300 10.03 6.62 9.57
C THR A 300 11.06 7.69 9.23
N SER A 301 12.33 7.44 9.53
CA SER A 301 13.43 8.30 9.06
C SER A 301 13.61 8.08 7.56
N MET A 302 13.52 9.16 6.80
CA MET A 302 13.67 9.17 5.34
C MET A 302 14.80 10.11 4.92
N GLU A 303 15.15 10.09 3.65
CA GLU A 303 16.20 10.97 3.09
C GLU A 303 15.90 12.46 3.31
N ASP A 304 14.61 12.83 3.20
CA ASP A 304 14.15 14.21 3.29
C ASP A 304 13.78 14.62 4.73
N GLY A 305 13.98 13.75 5.72
CA GLY A 305 13.66 14.02 7.12
C GLY A 305 12.88 12.91 7.82
N LEU A 306 12.10 13.27 8.85
CA LEU A 306 11.26 12.33 9.59
C LEU A 306 9.83 12.39 9.06
N ARG A 307 9.30 11.27 8.55
CA ARG A 307 7.92 11.19 8.07
C ARG A 307 7.01 10.60 9.14
N ALA A 308 6.00 11.38 9.52
CA ALA A 308 4.86 10.89 10.29
C ALA A 308 3.72 10.59 9.32
N ALA A 309 3.27 9.34 9.23
CA ALA A 309 2.21 8.92 8.32
C ALA A 309 1.15 8.11 9.05
N GLY A 310 -0.12 8.44 8.80
CA GLY A 310 -1.20 7.76 9.50
C GLY A 310 -2.57 8.30 9.11
N THR A 311 -3.49 8.13 10.03
CA THR A 311 -4.89 8.52 9.95
C THR A 311 -5.62 7.95 8.73
N VAL A 312 -6.92 7.78 8.86
CA VAL A 312 -7.82 7.33 7.80
C VAL A 312 -9.00 8.28 7.75
N GLU A 313 -9.28 8.78 6.56
CA GLU A 313 -10.50 9.52 6.28
C GLU A 313 -11.24 8.86 5.12
N ILE A 314 -12.48 8.47 5.35
CA ILE A 314 -13.40 7.99 4.30
C ILE A 314 -14.24 9.18 3.82
N GLY A 315 -13.97 9.63 2.59
CA GLY A 315 -14.57 10.86 2.04
C GLY A 315 -14.54 10.91 0.51
N GLY A 316 -14.26 9.79 -0.15
CA GLY A 316 -14.20 9.67 -1.60
C GLY A 316 -13.00 10.38 -2.24
N LEU A 317 -12.93 10.30 -3.56
CA LEU A 317 -11.79 10.79 -4.36
C LEU A 317 -11.74 12.32 -4.49
N ARG A 318 -12.90 13.00 -4.40
CA ARG A 318 -13.05 14.41 -4.80
C ARG A 318 -13.05 15.43 -3.66
N ALA A 319 -13.14 14.95 -2.41
CA ALA A 319 -13.17 15.86 -1.27
C ALA A 319 -11.83 16.60 -1.12
N PRO A 320 -11.82 17.89 -0.72
CA PRO A 320 -10.58 18.62 -0.52
C PRO A 320 -9.74 18.02 0.63
N LEU A 321 -8.43 18.24 0.59
CA LEU A 321 -7.50 17.91 1.67
C LEU A 321 -7.90 18.68 2.95
N ASP A 322 -7.82 18.02 4.11
CA ASP A 322 -7.94 18.65 5.42
C ASP A 322 -6.57 18.64 6.10
N GLU A 323 -5.84 19.77 6.03
CA GLU A 323 -4.49 19.88 6.58
C GLU A 323 -4.42 19.58 8.08
N ARG A 324 -5.47 19.87 8.84
CA ARG A 324 -5.54 19.56 10.27
C ARG A 324 -5.27 18.11 10.57
N ARG A 325 -5.70 17.21 9.66
CA ARG A 325 -5.45 15.75 9.74
C ARG A 325 -3.96 15.39 9.62
N ALA A 326 -3.20 16.16 8.86
CA ALA A 326 -1.75 15.99 8.76
C ALA A 326 -1.00 16.68 9.90
N MET A 327 -1.45 17.87 10.33
CA MET A 327 -0.86 18.61 11.44
C MET A 327 -0.90 17.81 12.76
N VAL A 328 -1.97 17.06 13.02
CA VAL A 328 -2.10 16.17 14.20
C VAL A 328 -0.94 15.15 14.26
N LEU A 329 -0.42 14.71 13.12
CA LEU A 329 0.69 13.77 13.08
C LEU A 329 1.99 14.35 13.63
N VAL A 330 2.23 15.66 13.44
CA VAL A 330 3.37 16.37 14.04
C VAL A 330 3.22 16.42 15.56
N ALA A 331 2.03 16.76 16.05
CA ALA A 331 1.74 16.76 17.48
C ALA A 331 1.93 15.36 18.10
N HIS A 332 1.48 14.31 17.40
CA HIS A 332 1.67 12.93 17.83
C HIS A 332 3.16 12.53 17.84
N ALA A 333 3.94 12.93 16.83
CA ALA A 333 5.38 12.69 16.79
C ALA A 333 6.10 13.33 17.99
N LYS A 334 5.80 14.60 18.30
CA LYS A 334 6.34 15.33 19.46
C LYS A 334 5.89 14.74 20.80
N ARG A 335 4.73 14.09 20.86
CA ARG A 335 4.29 13.39 22.07
C ARG A 335 5.12 12.11 22.32
N ILE A 336 5.48 11.38 21.24
CA ILE A 336 6.36 10.21 21.36
C ILE A 336 7.81 10.62 21.61
N PHE A 337 8.26 11.71 21.02
CA PHE A 337 9.60 12.28 21.17
C PHE A 337 9.51 13.75 21.62
N PRO A 338 9.41 14.02 22.93
CA PRO A 338 9.18 15.39 23.43
C PRO A 338 10.27 16.41 23.07
N LYS A 339 11.50 15.93 22.81
CA LYS A 339 12.64 16.77 22.41
C LYS A 339 12.78 16.90 20.89
N LEU A 340 11.81 16.38 20.11
CA LEU A 340 11.88 16.46 18.65
C LEU A 340 11.78 17.93 18.18
N GLU A 341 12.83 18.37 17.52
CA GLU A 341 12.90 19.64 16.80
C GLU A 341 13.02 19.35 15.29
N THR A 342 12.37 20.14 14.47
CA THR A 342 12.35 19.98 13.02
C THR A 342 12.24 21.35 12.35
N GLY A 343 12.61 21.44 11.08
CA GLY A 343 12.20 22.55 10.22
C GLY A 343 10.69 22.55 9.98
N GLU A 344 10.21 23.48 9.17
CA GLU A 344 8.79 23.66 8.86
C GLU A 344 8.21 22.40 8.16
N PRO A 345 7.20 21.73 8.73
CA PRO A 345 6.64 20.54 8.16
C PRO A 345 5.87 20.80 6.87
N SER A 346 5.96 19.89 5.91
CA SER A 346 5.06 19.84 4.75
C SER A 346 4.02 18.74 4.91
N TYR A 347 2.84 18.96 4.32
CA TYR A 347 1.68 18.10 4.49
C TYR A 347 1.21 17.52 3.15
N TRP A 348 0.76 16.28 3.19
CA TRP A 348 0.27 15.60 2.00
C TRP A 348 -0.86 14.62 2.33
N MET A 349 -1.70 14.36 1.34
CA MET A 349 -2.77 13.38 1.42
C MET A 349 -2.82 12.51 0.16
N GLY A 350 -3.02 11.21 0.33
CA GLY A 350 -3.21 10.27 -0.76
C GLY A 350 -4.38 9.33 -0.58
N HIS A 351 -4.75 8.68 -1.68
CA HIS A 351 -5.91 7.81 -1.79
C HIS A 351 -5.49 6.34 -1.75
N ARG A 352 -5.53 5.69 -0.56
CA ARG A 352 -5.26 4.25 -0.45
C ARG A 352 -6.40 3.48 -1.11
N PRO A 353 -6.13 2.61 -2.09
CA PRO A 353 -7.15 1.77 -2.72
C PRO A 353 -7.47 0.59 -1.81
N SER A 354 -8.54 0.65 -1.04
CA SER A 354 -8.83 -0.34 0.01
C SER A 354 -9.98 -1.25 -0.35
N THR A 355 -9.76 -2.54 -0.24
CA THR A 355 -10.77 -3.59 -0.28
C THR A 355 -11.26 -3.89 1.13
N PRO A 356 -12.49 -4.38 1.31
CA PRO A 356 -13.03 -4.63 2.65
C PRO A 356 -12.26 -5.69 3.45
N ASP A 357 -11.61 -6.63 2.77
CA ASP A 357 -10.85 -7.74 3.35
C ASP A 357 -9.34 -7.52 3.39
N SER A 358 -8.87 -6.31 3.05
CA SER A 358 -7.44 -5.95 3.04
C SER A 358 -6.57 -6.73 2.04
N LEU A 359 -7.15 -7.63 1.22
CA LEU A 359 -6.43 -8.34 0.17
C LEU A 359 -6.51 -7.56 -1.15
N PRO A 360 -5.43 -7.47 -1.94
CA PRO A 360 -5.48 -6.87 -3.26
C PRO A 360 -6.37 -7.68 -4.22
N VAL A 361 -6.73 -7.08 -5.34
CA VAL A 361 -7.41 -7.75 -6.45
C VAL A 361 -6.36 -8.04 -7.52
N LEU A 362 -6.11 -9.34 -7.75
CA LEU A 362 -5.07 -9.82 -8.65
C LEU A 362 -5.61 -10.87 -9.61
N GLY A 363 -5.06 -10.90 -10.82
CA GLY A 363 -5.34 -11.94 -11.81
C GLY A 363 -6.24 -11.47 -12.93
N GLU A 364 -6.66 -12.41 -13.78
CA GLU A 364 -7.50 -12.12 -14.95
C GLU A 364 -8.93 -11.75 -14.54
N ALA A 365 -9.48 -10.74 -15.19
CA ALA A 365 -10.85 -10.29 -14.92
C ALA A 365 -11.86 -11.32 -15.46
N PRO A 366 -12.89 -11.70 -14.68
CA PRO A 366 -13.87 -12.71 -15.09
C PRO A 366 -14.57 -12.34 -16.40
N GLY A 367 -14.60 -13.27 -17.35
CA GLY A 367 -15.22 -13.06 -18.67
C GLY A 367 -14.53 -12.04 -19.57
N ARG A 368 -13.29 -11.67 -19.26
CA ARG A 368 -12.50 -10.69 -20.02
C ARG A 368 -11.07 -11.21 -20.28
N PRO A 369 -10.89 -12.20 -21.14
CA PRO A 369 -9.57 -12.76 -21.45
C PRO A 369 -8.58 -11.68 -21.89
N GLY A 370 -7.36 -11.68 -21.29
CA GLY A 370 -6.32 -10.69 -21.56
C GLY A 370 -6.42 -9.39 -20.74
N LEU A 371 -7.48 -9.20 -19.94
CA LEU A 371 -7.58 -8.08 -18.99
C LEU A 371 -7.18 -8.56 -17.59
N PHE A 372 -6.07 -8.05 -17.08
CA PHE A 372 -5.53 -8.41 -15.77
C PHE A 372 -5.68 -7.25 -14.79
N LEU A 373 -5.78 -7.59 -13.51
CA LEU A 373 -6.01 -6.67 -12.40
C LEU A 373 -4.84 -6.75 -11.42
N SER A 374 -4.37 -5.58 -10.95
CA SER A 374 -3.30 -5.46 -9.95
C SER A 374 -3.50 -4.19 -9.12
N PHE A 375 -4.48 -4.19 -8.20
CA PHE A 375 -4.83 -3.02 -7.38
C PHE A 375 -5.42 -3.42 -6.02
N GLY A 376 -5.77 -2.44 -5.21
CA GLY A 376 -6.49 -2.70 -3.96
C GLY A 376 -5.60 -3.06 -2.76
N HIS A 377 -4.32 -2.70 -2.79
CA HIS A 377 -3.36 -3.03 -1.74
C HIS A 377 -3.55 -2.27 -0.42
N GLY A 378 -4.46 -1.29 -0.36
CA GLY A 378 -4.78 -0.54 0.85
C GLY A 378 -3.55 0.02 1.56
N HIS A 379 -3.35 -0.38 2.80
CA HIS A 379 -2.20 0.03 3.63
C HIS A 379 -0.89 -0.68 3.27
N PHE A 380 -0.96 -1.77 2.48
CA PHE A 380 0.18 -2.67 2.24
C PHE A 380 0.79 -2.52 0.84
N GLY A 381 0.64 -1.36 0.20
CA GLY A 381 1.12 -1.14 -1.17
C GLY A 381 2.61 -1.45 -1.36
N MET A 382 3.49 -0.91 -0.49
CA MET A 382 4.93 -1.19 -0.57
C MET A 382 5.30 -2.63 -0.22
N THR A 383 4.48 -3.28 0.61
CA THR A 383 4.69 -4.69 0.99
C THR A 383 4.16 -5.63 -0.08
N GLY A 384 2.91 -5.46 -0.48
CA GLY A 384 2.20 -6.43 -1.33
C GLY A 384 2.45 -6.26 -2.83
N SER A 385 2.79 -5.06 -3.32
CA SER A 385 2.90 -4.84 -4.77
C SER A 385 3.99 -5.67 -5.48
N PRO A 386 5.21 -5.85 -4.95
CA PRO A 386 6.22 -6.67 -5.62
C PRO A 386 5.80 -8.14 -5.80
N PRO A 387 5.35 -8.88 -4.75
CA PRO A 387 4.89 -10.24 -4.94
C PRO A 387 3.59 -10.34 -5.76
N SER A 388 2.69 -9.33 -5.68
CA SER A 388 1.53 -9.25 -6.57
C SER A 388 1.94 -9.13 -8.03
N ALA A 389 2.95 -8.31 -8.32
CA ALA A 389 3.48 -8.12 -9.66
C ALA A 389 4.11 -9.40 -10.22
N ARG A 390 4.85 -10.15 -9.39
CA ARG A 390 5.37 -11.47 -9.75
C ARG A 390 4.22 -12.43 -10.10
N LEU A 391 3.21 -12.52 -9.25
CA LEU A 391 2.03 -13.35 -9.50
C LEU A 391 1.30 -12.95 -10.79
N VAL A 392 1.03 -11.67 -10.97
CA VAL A 392 0.34 -11.17 -12.19
C VAL A 392 1.17 -11.46 -13.44
N SER A 393 2.48 -11.29 -13.39
CA SER A 393 3.38 -11.64 -14.50
C SER A 393 3.32 -13.11 -14.85
N GLN A 394 3.28 -14.00 -13.84
CA GLN A 394 3.09 -15.46 -14.06
C GLN A 394 1.77 -15.74 -14.76
N LEU A 395 0.67 -15.18 -14.28
CA LEU A 395 -0.66 -15.38 -14.87
C LEU A 395 -0.77 -14.83 -16.30
N VAL A 396 -0.21 -13.64 -16.57
CA VAL A 396 -0.15 -13.03 -17.91
C VAL A 396 0.59 -13.94 -18.90
N ASN A 397 1.64 -14.62 -18.44
CA ASN A 397 2.46 -15.50 -19.28
C ASN A 397 1.98 -16.96 -19.30
N GLY A 398 0.91 -17.30 -18.58
CA GLY A 398 0.43 -18.67 -18.47
C GLY A 398 1.38 -19.60 -17.71
N ALA A 399 2.28 -19.03 -16.90
CA ALA A 399 3.20 -19.78 -16.06
C ALA A 399 2.51 -20.25 -14.76
N PRO A 400 2.96 -21.33 -14.14
CA PRO A 400 2.44 -21.77 -12.84
C PRO A 400 2.58 -20.66 -11.80
N PRO A 401 1.49 -20.31 -11.08
CA PRO A 401 1.54 -19.27 -10.07
C PRO A 401 2.33 -19.74 -8.84
N SER A 402 3.16 -18.83 -8.27
CA SER A 402 3.97 -19.12 -7.08
C SER A 402 3.15 -19.25 -5.79
N ILE A 403 1.93 -18.72 -5.78
CA ILE A 403 0.96 -18.82 -4.69
C ILE A 403 -0.44 -19.02 -5.28
N ASP A 404 -1.38 -19.54 -4.49
CA ASP A 404 -2.77 -19.69 -4.92
C ASP A 404 -3.40 -18.32 -5.26
N PRO A 405 -3.83 -18.06 -6.50
CA PRO A 405 -4.42 -16.78 -6.89
C PRO A 405 -5.87 -16.59 -6.42
N ARG A 406 -6.58 -17.66 -6.06
CA ARG A 406 -8.02 -17.64 -5.74
C ARG A 406 -8.40 -16.65 -4.63
N PRO A 407 -7.63 -16.50 -3.51
CA PRO A 407 -7.95 -15.53 -2.47
C PRO A 407 -7.93 -14.07 -2.94
N TYR A 408 -7.26 -13.78 -4.05
CA TYR A 408 -7.11 -12.41 -4.59
C TYR A 408 -8.02 -12.16 -5.81
N ALA A 409 -8.78 -13.14 -6.25
CA ALA A 409 -9.63 -13.02 -7.43
C ALA A 409 -10.70 -11.93 -7.29
N CYS A 410 -11.04 -11.29 -8.39
CA CYS A 410 -12.03 -10.20 -8.45
C CYS A 410 -13.42 -10.63 -7.99
N ASN A 411 -13.81 -11.88 -8.23
CA ASN A 411 -15.13 -12.44 -7.91
C ASN A 411 -15.24 -13.09 -6.53
N ARG A 412 -14.31 -12.80 -5.61
CA ARG A 412 -14.35 -13.33 -4.22
C ARG A 412 -15.33 -12.60 -3.29
N PHE A 413 -15.93 -11.49 -3.73
CA PHE A 413 -16.83 -10.65 -2.94
C PHE A 413 -18.30 -10.99 -3.09
#